data_d326667b69ce47e0ef56238b1fad4b9a
#
_entry.id   d326667b69ce47e0ef56238b1fad4b9a
#
_cell.length_a   1.000
_cell.length_b   1.000
_cell.length_c   1.000
_cell.angle_alpha   90.00
_cell.angle_beta   90.00
_cell.angle_gamma   90.00
#
_symmetry.space_group_name_H-M   'P 1'
#
loop_
_entity.id
_entity.type
_entity.pdbx_description
1 polymer ?
#
loop_
_entity_poly.entity_id
_entity_poly.type
_entity_poly.pdbx_seq_one_letter_code
_entity_poly.pdbx_strand_id
1 'polypeptide(L)'
;MFKALIFDSNKIELFMLRQFVNWQAYGFDVVDRATSYKEAMLKISQTAFDLIIIDESDLDGLRTEFYDYIKLNKDEKCFVLMSQHSDFSNVHRSFCLGIFDYIVKPVKIDNLVEVLTRVKNNLIERSLQKKVQTISKVNLLQKCMLNMEFTLLELLFSCDFYIFEYGEKICIELFNLNDEDLGKTVELINVLLMNVITRINIEFIWLKYISKIQLRMDNDIKSFSELKNNFTCLIKELIIFVNSYELHNKKSVIVQTCEYVSMNVEGNIRLENIANNVFISKDYIGKLFKQKTGMKFSDYVMKIKMEHAKKLLNSGCYKNYEISEKLCYSNPDYFCRIFKEYTGKTPLDYRREIKNRRVK
;
A
#
# COMPACT_ATOMS: atom_id res chain seq x y z
N MET A 1 14.63 -22.62 -6.36
CA MET A 1 15.44 -23.30 -7.38
C MET A 1 15.06 -22.69 -8.72
N PHE A 2 16.04 -22.52 -9.60
CA PHE A 2 15.81 -22.02 -10.96
C PHE A 2 15.33 -23.15 -11.87
N LYS A 3 14.53 -22.79 -12.87
CA LYS A 3 13.99 -23.78 -13.83
C LYS A 3 14.86 -23.83 -15.08
N ALA A 4 15.24 -25.02 -15.50
CA ALA A 4 16.05 -25.24 -16.69
C ALA A 4 15.32 -26.07 -17.75
N LEU A 5 15.41 -25.65 -19.01
CA LEU A 5 14.99 -26.40 -20.17
C LEU A 5 16.24 -26.84 -20.96
N ILE A 6 16.30 -28.10 -21.36
CA ILE A 6 17.36 -28.62 -22.26
C ILE A 6 16.70 -28.98 -23.59
N PHE A 7 17.21 -28.38 -24.66
CA PHE A 7 16.78 -28.66 -26.02
C PHE A 7 17.93 -29.32 -26.80
N ASP A 8 17.74 -30.59 -27.14
CA ASP A 8 18.66 -31.40 -27.93
C ASP A 8 17.86 -32.50 -28.62
N SER A 9 18.00 -32.69 -29.93
CA SER A 9 17.34 -33.76 -30.68
C SER A 9 17.90 -35.14 -30.33
N ASN A 10 19.15 -35.20 -29.83
CA ASN A 10 19.81 -36.44 -29.42
C ASN A 10 19.29 -36.90 -28.03
N LYS A 11 18.38 -37.88 -28.06
CA LYS A 11 17.80 -38.45 -26.85
C LYS A 11 18.84 -39.08 -25.90
N ILE A 12 19.96 -39.55 -26.41
CA ILE A 12 21.03 -40.15 -25.61
C ILE A 12 21.74 -39.06 -24.81
N GLU A 13 22.09 -37.93 -25.45
CA GLU A 13 22.71 -36.79 -24.76
C GLU A 13 21.78 -36.21 -23.70
N LEU A 14 20.48 -36.03 -23.98
CA LEU A 14 19.50 -35.62 -23.03
C LEU A 14 19.43 -36.55 -21.81
N PHE A 15 19.46 -37.85 -22.05
CA PHE A 15 19.50 -38.86 -20.97
C PHE A 15 20.77 -38.73 -20.12
N MET A 16 21.93 -38.62 -20.77
CA MET A 16 23.24 -38.49 -20.12
C MET A 16 23.29 -37.23 -19.23
N LEU A 17 22.91 -36.07 -19.75
CA LEU A 17 22.88 -34.81 -19.03
C LEU A 17 21.98 -34.87 -17.78
N ARG A 18 20.90 -35.64 -17.87
CA ARG A 18 19.99 -35.81 -16.72
C ARG A 18 20.53 -36.74 -15.64
N GLN A 19 21.16 -37.85 -16.02
CA GLN A 19 21.58 -38.90 -15.09
C GLN A 19 22.90 -38.57 -14.38
N PHE A 20 23.85 -37.95 -15.09
CA PHE A 20 25.20 -37.76 -14.58
C PHE A 20 25.43 -36.41 -13.91
N VAL A 21 24.47 -35.49 -13.98
CA VAL A 21 24.57 -34.17 -13.32
C VAL A 21 23.51 -34.05 -12.22
N ASN A 22 23.95 -33.76 -11.02
CA ASN A 22 23.05 -33.46 -9.92
C ASN A 22 22.62 -31.97 -10.00
N TRP A 23 21.68 -31.67 -10.89
CA TRP A 23 21.17 -30.33 -11.14
C TRP A 23 20.71 -29.60 -9.87
N GLN A 24 20.10 -30.32 -8.93
CA GLN A 24 19.60 -29.77 -7.69
C GLN A 24 20.73 -29.26 -6.79
N ALA A 25 21.89 -29.94 -6.76
CA ALA A 25 23.07 -29.48 -6.03
C ALA A 25 23.57 -28.12 -6.53
N TYR A 26 23.36 -27.83 -7.81
CA TYR A 26 23.72 -26.54 -8.40
C TYR A 26 22.56 -25.51 -8.42
N GLY A 27 21.42 -25.84 -7.82
CA GLY A 27 20.30 -24.91 -7.64
C GLY A 27 19.32 -24.89 -8.80
N PHE A 28 19.37 -25.86 -9.71
CA PHE A 28 18.48 -25.99 -10.85
C PHE A 28 17.54 -27.19 -10.70
N ASP A 29 16.30 -27.01 -11.14
CA ASP A 29 15.35 -28.10 -11.34
C ASP A 29 15.16 -28.27 -12.86
N VAL A 30 15.49 -29.44 -13.39
CA VAL A 30 15.32 -29.76 -14.81
C VAL A 30 13.84 -30.11 -15.00
N VAL A 31 13.05 -29.09 -15.22
CA VAL A 31 11.59 -29.23 -15.34
C VAL A 31 11.21 -29.92 -16.64
N ASP A 32 11.95 -29.63 -17.74
CA ASP A 32 11.55 -30.16 -19.04
C ASP A 32 12.70 -30.30 -20.03
N ARG A 33 12.43 -31.07 -21.09
CA ARG A 33 13.33 -31.34 -22.21
C ARG A 33 12.56 -31.26 -23.52
N ALA A 34 13.17 -30.76 -24.55
CA ALA A 34 12.61 -30.71 -25.89
C ALA A 34 13.51 -31.44 -26.89
N THR A 35 12.90 -32.16 -27.81
CA THR A 35 13.58 -32.88 -28.87
C THR A 35 13.40 -32.23 -30.24
N SER A 36 12.65 -31.13 -30.28
CA SER A 36 12.46 -30.33 -31.49
C SER A 36 12.22 -28.86 -31.11
N TYR A 37 12.53 -27.96 -32.06
CA TYR A 37 12.29 -26.52 -31.88
C TYR A 37 10.83 -26.19 -31.55
N LYS A 38 9.88 -26.82 -32.26
CA LYS A 38 8.45 -26.61 -32.00
C LYS A 38 8.06 -27.00 -30.57
N GLU A 39 8.60 -28.13 -30.10
CA GLU A 39 8.38 -28.56 -28.71
C GLU A 39 9.01 -27.60 -27.70
N ALA A 40 10.24 -27.14 -27.96
CA ALA A 40 10.92 -26.17 -27.12
C ALA A 40 10.11 -24.86 -26.98
N MET A 41 9.68 -24.29 -28.10
CA MET A 41 8.90 -23.05 -28.11
C MET A 41 7.53 -23.21 -27.43
N LEU A 42 6.86 -24.34 -27.60
CA LEU A 42 5.61 -24.64 -26.91
C LEU A 42 5.82 -24.66 -25.38
N LYS A 43 6.87 -25.33 -24.91
CA LYS A 43 7.19 -25.40 -23.48
C LYS A 43 7.59 -24.05 -22.90
N ILE A 44 8.36 -23.27 -23.64
CA ILE A 44 8.75 -21.91 -23.27
C ILE A 44 7.53 -20.97 -23.15
N SER A 45 6.50 -21.17 -23.98
CA SER A 45 5.27 -20.38 -23.89
C SER A 45 4.37 -20.77 -22.69
N GLN A 46 4.48 -22.01 -22.21
CA GLN A 46 3.67 -22.53 -21.09
C GLN A 46 4.35 -22.41 -19.73
N THR A 47 5.68 -22.37 -19.71
CA THR A 47 6.46 -22.36 -18.46
C THR A 47 7.59 -21.35 -18.55
N ALA A 48 7.72 -20.55 -17.49
CA ALA A 48 8.84 -19.62 -17.35
C ALA A 48 10.10 -20.41 -16.96
N PHE A 49 11.09 -20.46 -17.85
CA PHE A 49 12.42 -21.01 -17.58
C PHE A 49 13.42 -19.89 -17.36
N ASP A 50 14.35 -20.13 -16.43
CA ASP A 50 15.46 -19.21 -16.10
C ASP A 50 16.71 -19.52 -16.94
N LEU A 51 16.92 -20.79 -17.24
CA LEU A 51 18.03 -21.29 -18.04
C LEU A 51 17.51 -22.13 -19.23
N ILE A 52 18.02 -21.86 -20.44
CA ILE A 52 17.72 -22.65 -21.62
C ILE A 52 19.04 -23.09 -22.22
N ILE A 53 19.28 -24.39 -22.25
CA ILE A 53 20.47 -25.02 -22.87
C ILE A 53 20.04 -25.62 -24.19
N ILE A 54 20.79 -25.32 -25.29
CA ILE A 54 20.38 -25.64 -26.65
C ILE A 54 21.52 -26.22 -27.40
N ASP A 55 21.25 -27.29 -28.16
CA ASP A 55 22.19 -27.78 -29.19
C ASP A 55 22.12 -26.90 -30.44
N GLU A 56 23.28 -26.40 -30.86
CA GLU A 56 23.42 -25.56 -32.06
C GLU A 56 22.94 -26.26 -33.32
N SER A 57 23.20 -27.59 -33.45
CA SER A 57 22.79 -28.36 -34.63
C SER A 57 21.27 -28.41 -34.84
N ASP A 58 20.50 -28.27 -33.74
CA ASP A 58 19.04 -28.27 -33.78
C ASP A 58 18.44 -26.93 -34.22
N LEU A 59 19.27 -25.92 -34.40
CA LEU A 59 18.87 -24.58 -34.88
C LEU A 59 19.01 -24.43 -36.40
N ASP A 60 19.45 -25.44 -37.12
CA ASP A 60 19.61 -25.35 -38.57
C ASP A 60 18.29 -25.05 -39.29
N GLY A 61 18.27 -23.94 -40.05
CA GLY A 61 17.08 -23.41 -40.71
C GLY A 61 16.20 -22.47 -39.85
N LEU A 62 16.40 -22.45 -38.54
CA LEU A 62 15.58 -21.64 -37.60
C LEU A 62 16.42 -20.65 -36.79
N ARG A 63 17.69 -20.48 -37.13
CA ARG A 63 18.64 -19.64 -36.37
C ARG A 63 18.17 -18.19 -36.19
N THR A 64 17.58 -17.62 -37.21
CA THR A 64 17.14 -16.19 -37.15
C THR A 64 16.06 -15.98 -36.15
N GLU A 65 14.98 -16.78 -36.17
CA GLU A 65 13.84 -16.68 -35.26
C GLU A 65 14.26 -16.93 -33.80
N PHE A 66 15.14 -17.90 -33.60
CA PHE A 66 15.60 -18.21 -32.24
C PHE A 66 16.55 -17.14 -31.69
N TYR A 67 17.44 -16.59 -32.47
CA TYR A 67 18.30 -15.50 -32.05
C TYR A 67 17.51 -14.20 -31.78
N ASP A 68 16.43 -13.94 -32.49
CA ASP A 68 15.53 -12.84 -32.18
C ASP A 68 14.82 -13.06 -30.82
N TYR A 69 14.42 -14.31 -30.56
CA TYR A 69 13.88 -14.67 -29.23
C TYR A 69 14.91 -14.47 -28.11
N ILE A 70 16.16 -14.85 -28.29
CA ILE A 70 17.27 -14.64 -27.34
C ILE A 70 17.45 -13.14 -27.08
N LYS A 71 17.53 -12.32 -28.12
CA LYS A 71 17.72 -10.87 -27.99
C LYS A 71 16.63 -10.21 -27.14
N LEU A 72 15.40 -10.64 -27.31
CA LEU A 72 14.24 -10.12 -26.55
C LEU A 72 14.24 -10.58 -25.10
N ASN A 73 14.84 -11.72 -24.78
CA ASN A 73 14.73 -12.35 -23.46
C ASN A 73 16.05 -12.46 -22.68
N LYS A 74 17.18 -12.02 -23.26
CA LYS A 74 18.51 -12.16 -22.65
C LYS A 74 18.69 -11.48 -21.28
N ASP A 75 17.88 -10.47 -21.00
CA ASP A 75 17.93 -9.76 -19.72
C ASP A 75 17.14 -10.48 -18.61
N GLU A 76 16.25 -11.39 -18.99
CA GLU A 76 15.44 -12.18 -18.07
C GLU A 76 15.91 -13.61 -17.90
N LYS A 77 16.47 -14.21 -18.98
CA LYS A 77 16.86 -15.61 -19.04
C LYS A 77 18.33 -15.76 -19.41
N CYS A 78 18.94 -16.88 -18.99
CA CYS A 78 20.26 -17.29 -19.45
C CYS A 78 20.12 -18.33 -20.56
N PHE A 79 20.82 -18.10 -21.66
CA PHE A 79 20.88 -19.02 -22.77
C PHE A 79 22.30 -19.61 -22.88
N VAL A 80 22.42 -20.93 -22.93
CA VAL A 80 23.67 -21.66 -23.07
C VAL A 80 23.61 -22.49 -24.35
N LEU A 81 24.63 -22.36 -25.20
CA LEU A 81 24.70 -23.07 -26.45
C LEU A 81 25.65 -24.26 -26.33
N MET A 82 25.24 -25.45 -26.76
CA MET A 82 26.09 -26.62 -26.94
C MET A 82 26.44 -26.76 -28.43
N SER A 83 27.68 -26.95 -28.77
CA SER A 83 28.10 -27.05 -30.18
C SER A 83 29.28 -28.01 -30.36
N GLN A 84 29.38 -28.63 -31.55
CA GLN A 84 30.52 -29.41 -31.96
C GLN A 84 31.70 -28.56 -32.43
N HIS A 85 31.48 -27.28 -32.71
CA HIS A 85 32.48 -26.36 -33.23
C HIS A 85 33.06 -25.49 -32.12
N SER A 86 34.38 -25.35 -32.10
CA SER A 86 35.11 -24.51 -31.13
C SER A 86 35.72 -23.26 -31.79
N ASP A 87 35.28 -22.91 -33.01
CA ASP A 87 35.85 -21.80 -33.75
C ASP A 87 35.52 -20.46 -33.08
N PHE A 88 36.54 -19.68 -32.85
CA PHE A 88 36.43 -18.38 -32.18
C PHE A 88 35.36 -17.45 -32.79
N SER A 89 35.25 -17.47 -34.14
CA SER A 89 34.29 -16.64 -34.86
C SER A 89 32.84 -16.98 -34.54
N ASN A 90 32.50 -18.27 -34.41
CA ASN A 90 31.15 -18.74 -34.07
C ASN A 90 30.81 -18.47 -32.59
N VAL A 91 31.77 -18.73 -31.73
CA VAL A 91 31.63 -18.43 -30.26
C VAL A 91 31.41 -16.95 -30.04
N HIS A 92 32.25 -16.08 -30.62
CA HIS A 92 32.13 -14.63 -30.51
C HIS A 92 30.78 -14.09 -31.04
N ARG A 93 30.35 -14.61 -32.20
CA ARG A 93 29.05 -14.25 -32.78
C ARG A 93 27.89 -14.61 -31.85
N SER A 94 27.95 -15.77 -31.23
CA SER A 94 26.91 -16.24 -30.29
C SER A 94 26.81 -15.34 -29.08
N PHE A 95 27.92 -14.91 -28.49
CA PHE A 95 27.91 -13.93 -27.38
C PHE A 95 27.34 -12.57 -27.81
N CYS A 96 27.69 -12.06 -28.99
CA CYS A 96 27.11 -10.82 -29.52
C CYS A 96 25.60 -10.91 -29.71
N LEU A 97 25.04 -12.09 -29.90
CA LEU A 97 23.61 -12.34 -30.05
C LEU A 97 22.88 -12.50 -28.70
N GLY A 98 23.60 -12.60 -27.57
CA GLY A 98 23.00 -12.67 -26.24
C GLY A 98 23.06 -14.06 -25.58
N ILE A 99 23.83 -15.00 -26.16
CA ILE A 99 24.17 -16.26 -25.49
C ILE A 99 25.00 -15.92 -24.24
N PHE A 100 24.67 -16.51 -23.12
CA PHE A 100 25.37 -16.27 -21.86
C PHE A 100 26.66 -17.09 -21.77
N ASP A 101 26.62 -18.34 -22.23
CA ASP A 101 27.76 -19.23 -22.15
C ASP A 101 27.72 -20.29 -23.29
N TYR A 102 28.84 -20.98 -23.48
CA TYR A 102 29.03 -21.89 -24.57
C TYR A 102 29.70 -23.18 -24.09
N ILE A 103 29.21 -24.35 -24.53
CA ILE A 103 29.77 -25.67 -24.18
C ILE A 103 30.14 -26.42 -25.44
N VAL A 104 31.40 -26.82 -25.53
CA VAL A 104 31.88 -27.64 -26.65
C VAL A 104 31.58 -29.13 -26.40
N LYS A 105 30.98 -29.81 -27.38
CA LYS A 105 30.75 -31.26 -27.37
C LYS A 105 32.03 -32.05 -27.67
N PRO A 106 32.25 -33.22 -27.07
CA PRO A 106 31.37 -33.89 -26.09
C PRO A 106 31.32 -33.18 -24.76
N VAL A 107 30.11 -33.05 -24.18
CA VAL A 107 29.90 -32.32 -22.94
C VAL A 107 30.59 -33.03 -21.76
N LYS A 108 31.64 -32.41 -21.23
CA LYS A 108 32.32 -32.89 -20.01
C LYS A 108 31.55 -32.36 -18.79
N ILE A 109 31.37 -33.21 -17.80
CA ILE A 109 30.61 -32.87 -16.57
C ILE A 109 31.22 -31.65 -15.88
N ASP A 110 32.54 -31.57 -15.76
CA ASP A 110 33.23 -30.47 -15.13
C ASP A 110 32.94 -29.12 -15.82
N ASN A 111 33.00 -29.11 -17.16
CA ASN A 111 32.68 -27.89 -17.91
C ASN A 111 31.23 -27.46 -17.74
N LEU A 112 30.28 -28.41 -17.73
CA LEU A 112 28.87 -28.10 -17.51
C LEU A 112 28.62 -27.55 -16.08
N VAL A 113 29.29 -28.13 -15.10
CA VAL A 113 29.21 -27.66 -13.69
C VAL A 113 29.74 -26.24 -13.55
N GLU A 114 30.85 -25.92 -14.22
CA GLU A 114 31.37 -24.54 -14.23
C GLU A 114 30.36 -23.55 -14.85
N VAL A 115 29.75 -23.92 -15.99
CA VAL A 115 28.73 -23.11 -16.67
C VAL A 115 27.52 -22.94 -15.77
N LEU A 116 26.99 -24.01 -15.14
CA LEU A 116 25.86 -23.94 -14.25
C LEU A 116 26.15 -23.03 -13.05
N THR A 117 27.38 -23.05 -12.54
CA THR A 117 27.81 -22.19 -11.43
C THR A 117 27.80 -20.71 -11.85
N ARG A 118 28.34 -20.38 -13.05
CA ARG A 118 28.30 -19.01 -13.59
C ARG A 118 26.88 -18.54 -13.86
N VAL A 119 26.05 -19.37 -14.47
CA VAL A 119 24.61 -19.06 -14.70
C VAL A 119 23.88 -18.79 -13.39
N LYS A 120 24.05 -19.68 -12.40
CA LYS A 120 23.41 -19.50 -11.08
C LYS A 120 23.79 -18.17 -10.43
N ASN A 121 25.07 -17.84 -10.41
CA ASN A 121 25.55 -16.58 -9.83
C ASN A 121 24.95 -15.37 -10.55
N ASN A 122 24.90 -15.39 -11.87
CA ASN A 122 24.29 -14.34 -12.67
C ASN A 122 22.78 -14.20 -12.39
N LEU A 123 22.03 -15.30 -12.32
CA LEU A 123 20.60 -15.27 -12.01
C LEU A 123 20.33 -14.75 -10.59
N ILE A 124 21.16 -15.12 -9.61
CA ILE A 124 21.08 -14.59 -8.24
C ILE A 124 21.36 -13.08 -8.25
N GLU A 125 22.42 -12.64 -8.90
CA GLU A 125 22.78 -11.22 -8.98
C GLU A 125 21.65 -10.39 -9.63
N ARG A 126 21.10 -10.84 -10.76
CA ARG A 126 19.96 -10.19 -11.42
C ARG A 126 18.74 -10.11 -10.49
N SER A 127 18.44 -11.20 -9.76
CA SER A 127 17.33 -11.23 -8.81
C SER A 127 17.51 -10.25 -7.64
N LEU A 128 18.74 -10.09 -7.15
CA LEU A 128 19.09 -9.12 -6.12
C LEU A 128 18.98 -7.69 -6.64
N GLN A 129 19.49 -7.41 -7.83
CA GLN A 129 19.39 -6.09 -8.46
C GLN A 129 17.93 -5.66 -8.66
N LYS A 130 17.07 -6.55 -9.18
CA LYS A 130 15.62 -6.30 -9.30
C LYS A 130 14.98 -6.00 -7.93
N LYS A 131 15.32 -6.76 -6.90
CA LYS A 131 14.81 -6.51 -5.53
C LYS A 131 15.28 -5.15 -4.97
N VAL A 132 16.55 -4.81 -5.15
CA VAL A 132 17.10 -3.51 -4.70
C VAL A 132 16.41 -2.35 -5.42
N GLN A 133 16.20 -2.43 -6.73
CA GLN A 133 15.46 -1.43 -7.50
C GLN A 133 14.02 -1.28 -7.00
N THR A 134 13.34 -2.40 -6.75
CA THR A 134 11.96 -2.39 -6.21
C THR A 134 11.90 -1.73 -4.82
N ILE A 135 12.82 -2.09 -3.92
CA ILE A 135 12.90 -1.50 -2.58
C ILE A 135 13.19 0.01 -2.67
N SER A 136 14.09 0.41 -3.55
CA SER A 136 14.42 1.83 -3.78
C SER A 136 13.21 2.61 -4.30
N LYS A 137 12.44 2.05 -5.24
CA LYS A 137 11.20 2.65 -5.78
C LYS A 137 10.15 2.80 -4.68
N VAL A 138 9.96 1.78 -3.83
CA VAL A 138 9.03 1.80 -2.69
C VAL A 138 9.42 2.86 -1.67
N ASN A 139 10.71 2.93 -1.28
CA ASN A 139 11.21 3.93 -0.33
C ASN A 139 11.05 5.35 -0.86
N LEU A 140 11.32 5.57 -2.16
CA LEU A 140 11.10 6.85 -2.81
C LEU A 140 9.63 7.24 -2.76
N LEU A 141 8.73 6.34 -3.13
CA LEU A 141 7.29 6.57 -3.13
C LEU A 141 6.78 6.92 -1.71
N GLN A 142 7.22 6.20 -0.68
CA GLN A 142 6.85 6.50 0.71
C GLN A 142 7.30 7.91 1.12
N LYS A 143 8.53 8.30 0.76
CA LYS A 143 9.05 9.63 1.06
C LYS A 143 8.26 10.72 0.33
N CYS A 144 7.95 10.52 -0.96
CA CYS A 144 7.12 11.44 -1.74
C CYS A 144 5.73 11.58 -1.12
N MET A 145 5.07 10.47 -0.78
CA MET A 145 3.74 10.47 -0.17
C MET A 145 3.71 11.23 1.16
N LEU A 146 4.71 11.05 2.03
CA LEU A 146 4.82 11.79 3.29
C LEU A 146 4.98 13.30 3.06
N ASN A 147 5.80 13.69 2.09
CA ASN A 147 5.99 15.10 1.76
C ASN A 147 4.69 15.71 1.19
N MET A 148 4.00 14.99 0.30
CA MET A 148 2.72 15.41 -0.27
C MET A 148 1.65 15.61 0.81
N GLU A 149 1.55 14.66 1.74
CA GLU A 149 0.64 14.72 2.89
C GLU A 149 0.90 15.98 3.74
N PHE A 150 2.17 16.22 4.09
CA PHE A 150 2.57 17.34 4.94
C PHE A 150 2.26 18.68 4.27
N THR A 151 2.66 18.83 3.01
CA THR A 151 2.43 20.07 2.24
C THR A 151 0.94 20.31 1.99
N LEU A 152 0.15 19.27 1.70
CA LEU A 152 -1.30 19.42 1.56
C LEU A 152 -1.95 19.93 2.85
N LEU A 153 -1.54 19.39 4.01
CA LEU A 153 -2.05 19.83 5.30
C LEU A 153 -1.65 21.28 5.59
N GLU A 154 -0.40 21.65 5.33
CA GLU A 154 0.09 23.02 5.50
C GLU A 154 -0.71 24.01 4.64
N LEU A 155 -0.88 23.73 3.35
CA LEU A 155 -1.65 24.57 2.44
C LEU A 155 -3.14 24.61 2.82
N LEU A 156 -3.69 23.51 3.30
CA LEU A 156 -5.08 23.41 3.73
C LEU A 156 -5.35 24.29 4.97
N PHE A 157 -4.43 24.26 5.95
CA PHE A 157 -4.58 25.06 7.18
C PHE A 157 -4.14 26.50 7.02
N SER A 158 -3.26 26.84 6.07
CA SER A 158 -2.94 28.23 5.72
C SER A 158 -3.99 28.89 4.84
N CYS A 159 -4.97 28.12 4.34
CA CYS A 159 -5.96 28.57 3.35
C CYS A 159 -5.33 29.14 2.07
N ASP A 160 -4.18 28.57 1.67
CA ASP A 160 -3.43 29.02 0.49
C ASP A 160 -4.04 28.44 -0.79
N PHE A 161 -4.37 29.29 -1.76
CA PHE A 161 -4.93 28.88 -3.05
C PHE A 161 -3.95 28.05 -3.89
N TYR A 162 -2.65 28.08 -3.57
CA TYR A 162 -1.65 27.23 -4.20
C TYR A 162 -1.95 25.73 -4.05
N ILE A 163 -2.82 25.34 -3.11
CA ILE A 163 -3.25 23.95 -2.90
C ILE A 163 -3.81 23.30 -4.19
N PHE A 164 -4.46 24.05 -5.07
CA PHE A 164 -5.00 23.52 -6.32
C PHE A 164 -3.89 23.20 -7.33
N GLU A 165 -2.91 24.10 -7.49
CA GLU A 165 -1.75 23.86 -8.34
C GLU A 165 -0.92 22.70 -7.81
N TYR A 166 -0.77 22.63 -6.50
CA TYR A 166 -0.06 21.56 -5.83
C TYR A 166 -0.80 20.21 -6.00
N GLY A 167 -2.13 20.19 -5.96
CA GLY A 167 -2.94 19.01 -6.27
C GLY A 167 -2.70 18.48 -7.70
N GLU A 168 -2.59 19.36 -8.68
CA GLU A 168 -2.22 18.93 -10.04
C GLU A 168 -0.80 18.34 -10.11
N LYS A 169 0.17 18.94 -9.38
CA LYS A 169 1.54 18.40 -9.29
C LYS A 169 1.56 17.02 -8.66
N ILE A 170 0.77 16.78 -7.61
CA ILE A 170 0.62 15.44 -7.01
C ILE A 170 0.14 14.42 -8.04
N CYS A 171 -0.90 14.77 -8.81
CA CYS A 171 -1.42 13.86 -9.85
C CYS A 171 -0.33 13.50 -10.87
N ILE A 172 0.42 14.49 -11.36
CA ILE A 172 1.49 14.29 -12.34
C ILE A 172 2.61 13.43 -11.75
N GLU A 173 3.07 13.73 -10.55
CA GLU A 173 4.17 13.02 -9.90
C GLU A 173 3.81 11.57 -9.60
N LEU A 174 2.63 11.30 -9.04
CA LEU A 174 2.16 9.94 -8.77
C LEU A 174 1.93 9.14 -10.04
N PHE A 175 1.40 9.76 -11.10
CA PHE A 175 1.19 9.11 -12.39
C PHE A 175 2.51 8.67 -13.02
N ASN A 176 3.51 9.56 -13.03
CA ASN A 176 4.86 9.26 -13.55
C ASN A 176 5.59 8.18 -12.71
N LEU A 177 5.46 8.23 -11.37
CA LEU A 177 6.08 7.23 -10.48
C LEU A 177 5.47 5.82 -10.63
N ASN A 178 4.25 5.72 -11.17
CA ASN A 178 3.54 4.47 -11.39
C ASN A 178 3.48 4.03 -12.84
N ASP A 179 4.46 4.43 -13.64
CA ASP A 179 4.59 4.01 -15.03
C ASP A 179 3.33 4.35 -15.86
N GLU A 180 2.72 5.52 -15.58
CA GLU A 180 1.50 6.05 -16.21
C GLU A 180 0.24 5.17 -16.03
N ASP A 181 0.21 4.37 -14.95
CA ASP A 181 -0.94 3.53 -14.61
C ASP A 181 -1.98 4.34 -13.82
N LEU A 182 -3.14 4.61 -14.45
CA LEU A 182 -4.24 5.37 -13.84
C LEU A 182 -4.80 4.68 -12.60
N GLY A 183 -5.00 3.35 -12.64
CA GLY A 183 -5.60 2.60 -11.54
C GLY A 183 -4.75 2.68 -10.27
N LYS A 184 -3.44 2.41 -10.40
CA LYS A 184 -2.51 2.53 -9.26
C LYS A 184 -2.41 3.97 -8.75
N THR A 185 -2.47 4.96 -9.66
CA THR A 185 -2.44 6.38 -9.27
C THR A 185 -3.67 6.75 -8.45
N VAL A 186 -4.86 6.29 -8.83
CA VAL A 186 -6.11 6.47 -8.06
C VAL A 186 -6.00 5.84 -6.67
N GLU A 187 -5.45 4.62 -6.58
CA GLU A 187 -5.24 3.95 -5.28
C GLU A 187 -4.32 4.78 -4.36
N LEU A 188 -3.21 5.30 -4.88
CA LEU A 188 -2.29 6.13 -4.09
C LEU A 188 -2.90 7.47 -3.67
N ILE A 189 -3.68 8.12 -4.52
CA ILE A 189 -4.41 9.33 -4.15
C ILE A 189 -5.42 9.02 -3.05
N ASN A 190 -6.12 7.89 -3.10
CA ASN A 190 -7.02 7.46 -2.04
C ASN A 190 -6.29 7.22 -0.71
N VAL A 191 -5.10 6.63 -0.75
CA VAL A 191 -4.24 6.46 0.44
C VAL A 191 -3.81 7.83 0.99
N LEU A 192 -3.40 8.76 0.12
CA LEU A 192 -3.02 10.12 0.51
C LEU A 192 -4.17 10.86 1.20
N LEU A 193 -5.37 10.84 0.61
CA LEU A 193 -6.56 11.45 1.19
C LEU A 193 -6.92 10.83 2.55
N MET A 194 -6.84 9.51 2.66
CA MET A 194 -7.09 8.80 3.91
C MET A 194 -6.08 9.22 5.00
N ASN A 195 -4.80 9.37 4.65
CA ASN A 195 -3.77 9.84 5.58
C ASN A 195 -4.02 11.28 6.03
N VAL A 196 -4.32 12.19 5.09
CA VAL A 196 -4.66 13.59 5.40
C VAL A 196 -5.85 13.66 6.36
N ILE A 197 -6.94 12.94 6.06
CA ILE A 197 -8.14 12.89 6.93
C ILE A 197 -7.80 12.29 8.30
N THR A 198 -6.97 11.26 8.34
CA THR A 198 -6.54 10.63 9.59
C THR A 198 -5.75 11.61 10.45
N ARG A 199 -4.85 12.39 9.86
CA ARG A 199 -4.10 13.43 10.58
C ARG A 199 -5.01 14.53 11.12
N ILE A 200 -5.95 15.01 10.32
CA ILE A 200 -6.96 15.98 10.79
C ILE A 200 -7.74 15.41 11.98
N ASN A 201 -8.16 14.14 11.93
CA ASN A 201 -8.88 13.49 13.02
C ASN A 201 -8.01 13.23 14.27
N ILE A 202 -6.70 13.05 14.13
CA ILE A 202 -5.75 12.93 15.24
C ILE A 202 -5.58 14.29 15.91
N GLU A 203 -5.38 15.35 15.14
CA GLU A 203 -5.23 16.72 15.69
C GLU A 203 -6.53 17.21 16.33
N PHE A 204 -7.66 16.95 15.69
CA PHE A 204 -8.99 17.37 16.18
C PHE A 204 -9.82 16.14 16.57
N ILE A 205 -9.42 15.47 17.66
CA ILE A 205 -10.05 14.21 18.16
C ILE A 205 -11.58 14.33 18.31
N TRP A 206 -12.07 15.53 18.55
CA TRP A 206 -13.49 15.83 18.74
C TRP A 206 -14.31 15.76 17.43
N LEU A 207 -13.69 15.90 16.25
CA LEU A 207 -14.39 15.85 14.94
C LEU A 207 -15.17 14.55 14.75
N LYS A 208 -14.63 13.40 15.18
CA LYS A 208 -15.29 12.09 15.06
C LYS A 208 -16.67 12.03 15.73
N TYR A 209 -16.95 12.95 16.66
CA TYR A 209 -18.24 13.04 17.36
C TYR A 209 -19.23 13.95 16.65
N ILE A 210 -18.78 14.82 15.77
CA ILE A 210 -19.59 15.80 15.05
C ILE A 210 -19.83 15.38 13.61
N SER A 211 -18.77 15.04 12.90
CA SER A 211 -18.83 14.71 11.47
C SER A 211 -17.91 13.56 11.12
N LYS A 212 -18.25 12.84 10.06
CA LYS A 212 -17.37 11.85 9.42
C LYS A 212 -17.17 12.32 7.99
N ILE A 213 -15.99 12.86 7.73
CA ILE A 213 -15.58 13.10 6.35
C ILE A 213 -15.09 11.79 5.73
N GLN A 214 -15.61 11.46 4.57
CA GLN A 214 -15.16 10.32 3.77
C GLN A 214 -14.96 10.83 2.34
N LEU A 215 -13.72 11.01 1.95
CA LEU A 215 -13.34 11.40 0.60
C LEU A 215 -12.66 10.22 -0.06
N ARG A 216 -13.16 9.85 -1.21
CA ARG A 216 -12.61 8.77 -2.00
C ARG A 216 -12.81 9.08 -3.48
N MET A 217 -11.77 8.86 -4.25
CA MET A 217 -11.84 8.89 -5.70
C MET A 217 -12.41 7.57 -6.22
N ASP A 218 -13.30 7.62 -7.20
CA ASP A 218 -13.84 6.44 -7.84
C ASP A 218 -12.76 5.72 -8.66
N ASN A 219 -12.88 4.40 -8.77
CA ASN A 219 -11.91 3.59 -9.52
C ASN A 219 -12.19 3.58 -11.04
N ASP A 220 -13.33 4.12 -11.49
CA ASP A 220 -13.77 4.08 -12.90
C ASP A 220 -13.24 5.26 -13.74
N ILE A 221 -12.13 5.87 -13.33
CA ILE A 221 -11.50 6.99 -14.04
C ILE A 221 -10.87 6.51 -15.33
N LYS A 222 -11.26 7.15 -16.46
CA LYS A 222 -10.88 6.74 -17.81
C LYS A 222 -9.77 7.59 -18.42
N SER A 223 -9.46 8.74 -17.84
CA SER A 223 -8.44 9.64 -18.37
C SER A 223 -7.70 10.40 -17.29
N PHE A 224 -6.47 10.80 -17.59
CA PHE A 224 -5.66 11.62 -16.67
C PHE A 224 -6.29 13.00 -16.39
N SER A 225 -6.99 13.57 -17.37
CA SER A 225 -7.73 14.84 -17.18
C SER A 225 -8.88 14.67 -16.19
N GLU A 226 -9.61 13.57 -16.27
CA GLU A 226 -10.69 13.23 -15.34
C GLU A 226 -10.14 13.00 -13.92
N LEU A 227 -9.00 12.32 -13.78
CA LEU A 227 -8.30 12.12 -12.52
C LEU A 227 -7.97 13.46 -11.84
N LYS A 228 -7.37 14.41 -12.58
CA LYS A 228 -7.06 15.75 -12.04
C LYS A 228 -8.31 16.50 -11.60
N ASN A 229 -9.36 16.49 -12.42
CA ASN A 229 -10.61 17.17 -12.11
C ASN A 229 -11.27 16.61 -10.85
N ASN A 230 -11.34 15.29 -10.73
CA ASN A 230 -11.92 14.61 -9.55
C ASN A 230 -11.09 14.91 -8.28
N PHE A 231 -9.76 14.86 -8.37
CA PHE A 231 -8.92 15.19 -7.22
C PHE A 231 -9.08 16.66 -6.79
N THR A 232 -9.17 17.59 -7.77
CA THR A 232 -9.45 19.00 -7.49
C THR A 232 -10.81 19.19 -6.79
N CYS A 233 -11.85 18.43 -7.17
CA CYS A 233 -13.13 18.47 -6.48
C CYS A 233 -13.01 17.97 -5.02
N LEU A 234 -12.26 16.89 -4.77
CA LEU A 234 -12.03 16.38 -3.42
C LEU A 234 -11.22 17.36 -2.54
N ILE A 235 -10.24 18.07 -3.12
CA ILE A 235 -9.54 19.17 -2.43
C ILE A 235 -10.52 20.28 -2.05
N LYS A 236 -11.46 20.67 -2.94
CA LYS A 236 -12.49 21.67 -2.61
C LYS A 236 -13.36 21.22 -1.44
N GLU A 237 -13.77 19.95 -1.42
CA GLU A 237 -14.53 19.38 -0.30
C GLU A 237 -13.75 19.42 1.02
N LEU A 238 -12.44 19.11 0.99
CA LEU A 238 -11.56 19.25 2.16
C LEU A 238 -11.49 20.70 2.65
N ILE A 239 -11.34 21.66 1.76
CA ILE A 239 -11.32 23.09 2.11
C ILE A 239 -12.64 23.52 2.74
N ILE A 240 -13.78 23.12 2.15
CA ILE A 240 -15.12 23.40 2.68
C ILE A 240 -15.24 22.79 4.08
N PHE A 241 -14.78 21.56 4.28
CA PHE A 241 -14.79 20.89 5.57
C PHE A 241 -13.96 21.64 6.63
N VAL A 242 -12.71 21.97 6.31
CA VAL A 242 -11.82 22.71 7.22
C VAL A 242 -12.41 24.07 7.60
N ASN A 243 -12.95 24.80 6.63
CA ASN A 243 -13.57 26.11 6.83
C ASN A 243 -14.88 26.03 7.61
N SER A 244 -15.69 24.99 7.42
CA SER A 244 -16.97 24.84 8.13
C SER A 244 -16.78 24.76 9.64
N TYR A 245 -15.70 24.11 10.09
CA TYR A 245 -15.34 23.98 11.50
C TYR A 245 -14.24 24.94 11.94
N GLU A 246 -13.76 25.81 11.05
CA GLU A 246 -12.70 26.81 11.32
C GLU A 246 -11.41 26.17 11.85
N LEU A 247 -11.05 24.96 11.36
CA LEU A 247 -9.92 24.18 11.86
C LEU A 247 -8.57 24.87 11.65
N HIS A 248 -8.47 25.76 10.68
CA HIS A 248 -7.30 26.61 10.42
C HIS A 248 -7.05 27.64 11.53
N ASN A 249 -8.06 27.94 12.36
CA ASN A 249 -7.97 28.92 13.41
C ASN A 249 -8.09 28.30 14.81
N LYS A 250 -6.94 28.05 15.46
CA LYS A 250 -6.91 27.52 16.84
C LYS A 250 -7.58 28.42 17.88
N LYS A 251 -7.78 29.71 17.56
CA LYS A 251 -8.53 30.64 18.41
C LYS A 251 -10.02 30.67 18.11
N SER A 252 -10.49 29.88 17.15
CA SER A 252 -11.91 29.75 16.87
C SER A 252 -12.68 29.27 18.10
N VAL A 253 -13.81 29.90 18.36
CA VAL A 253 -14.71 29.54 19.48
C VAL A 253 -15.17 28.10 19.41
N ILE A 254 -15.39 27.57 18.19
CA ILE A 254 -15.78 26.16 17.98
C ILE A 254 -14.65 25.21 18.37
N VAL A 255 -13.44 25.46 17.87
CA VAL A 255 -12.26 24.64 18.18
C VAL A 255 -12.01 24.65 19.70
N GLN A 256 -11.93 25.83 20.31
CA GLN A 256 -11.72 25.95 21.77
C GLN A 256 -12.82 25.27 22.57
N THR A 257 -14.09 25.39 22.15
CA THR A 257 -15.22 24.74 22.81
C THR A 257 -15.10 23.23 22.77
N CYS A 258 -14.78 22.66 21.60
CA CYS A 258 -14.65 21.22 21.42
C CYS A 258 -13.42 20.65 22.13
N GLU A 259 -12.30 21.36 22.10
CA GLU A 259 -11.08 20.98 22.85
C GLU A 259 -11.33 21.00 24.36
N TYR A 260 -11.97 22.05 24.90
CA TYR A 260 -12.32 22.14 26.31
C TYR A 260 -13.15 20.93 26.75
N VAL A 261 -14.19 20.57 25.98
CA VAL A 261 -15.04 19.41 26.28
C VAL A 261 -14.22 18.11 26.25
N SER A 262 -13.34 17.94 25.27
CA SER A 262 -12.50 16.74 25.13
C SER A 262 -11.49 16.58 26.27
N MET A 263 -10.92 17.67 26.75
CA MET A 263 -9.96 17.68 27.86
C MET A 263 -10.62 17.51 29.24
N ASN A 264 -11.88 17.92 29.38
CA ASN A 264 -12.58 17.94 30.65
C ASN A 264 -13.73 16.91 30.71
N VAL A 265 -13.65 15.81 29.97
CA VAL A 265 -14.74 14.81 29.84
C VAL A 265 -15.17 14.22 31.19
N GLU A 266 -14.25 14.07 32.15
CA GLU A 266 -14.52 13.61 33.52
C GLU A 266 -14.94 14.75 34.47
N GLY A 267 -15.08 15.96 33.94
CA GLY A 267 -15.48 17.15 34.73
C GLY A 267 -16.93 17.58 34.56
N ASN A 268 -17.29 18.61 35.31
CA ASN A 268 -18.57 19.28 35.15
C ASN A 268 -18.51 20.30 34.01
N ILE A 269 -18.86 19.84 32.82
CA ILE A 269 -18.82 20.65 31.59
C ILE A 269 -20.06 21.50 31.51
N ARG A 270 -19.89 22.80 31.73
CA ARG A 270 -20.96 23.81 31.61
C ARG A 270 -20.55 24.83 30.54
N LEU A 271 -21.54 25.30 29.78
CA LEU A 271 -21.31 26.27 28.72
C LEU A 271 -20.84 27.63 29.29
N GLU A 272 -21.24 27.95 30.54
CA GLU A 272 -20.80 29.13 31.27
C GLU A 272 -19.28 29.15 31.50
N ASN A 273 -18.69 27.99 31.83
CA ASN A 273 -17.25 27.91 32.06
C ASN A 273 -16.47 28.18 30.76
N ILE A 274 -16.97 27.68 29.63
CA ILE A 274 -16.39 27.92 28.31
C ILE A 274 -16.56 29.39 27.95
N ALA A 275 -17.77 29.95 28.16
CA ALA A 275 -18.09 31.34 27.86
C ALA A 275 -17.16 32.32 28.58
N ASN A 276 -16.85 32.05 29.83
CA ASN A 276 -15.92 32.84 30.64
C ASN A 276 -14.48 32.75 30.08
N ASN A 277 -14.05 31.55 29.60
CA ASN A 277 -12.70 31.36 29.05
C ASN A 277 -12.47 32.05 27.70
N VAL A 278 -13.55 32.13 26.88
CA VAL A 278 -13.46 32.74 25.54
C VAL A 278 -14.03 34.17 25.51
N PHE A 279 -14.44 34.71 26.65
CA PHE A 279 -15.00 36.08 26.82
C PHE A 279 -16.23 36.37 25.94
N ILE A 280 -17.11 35.37 25.77
CA ILE A 280 -18.33 35.46 24.96
C ILE A 280 -19.52 34.93 25.72
N SER A 281 -20.74 35.42 25.41
CA SER A 281 -21.95 34.95 26.10
C SER A 281 -22.25 33.49 25.82
N LYS A 282 -22.77 32.77 26.83
CA LYS A 282 -23.15 31.34 26.66
C LYS A 282 -24.18 31.12 25.56
N ASP A 283 -25.13 32.06 25.41
CA ASP A 283 -26.21 31.98 24.44
C ASP A 283 -25.66 32.08 23.02
N TYR A 284 -24.65 32.94 22.81
CA TYR A 284 -23.96 33.05 21.54
C TYR A 284 -23.20 31.76 21.20
N ILE A 285 -22.43 31.21 22.16
CA ILE A 285 -21.71 29.95 21.94
C ILE A 285 -22.68 28.81 21.61
N GLY A 286 -23.80 28.70 22.35
CA GLY A 286 -24.79 27.68 22.10
C GLY A 286 -25.44 27.74 20.72
N LYS A 287 -25.74 28.98 20.24
CA LYS A 287 -26.26 29.21 18.88
C LYS A 287 -25.21 28.90 17.81
N LEU A 288 -24.00 29.42 18.00
CA LEU A 288 -22.87 29.19 17.06
C LEU A 288 -22.53 27.71 16.98
N PHE A 289 -22.46 27.01 18.12
CA PHE A 289 -22.19 25.59 18.17
C PHE A 289 -23.24 24.79 17.37
N LYS A 290 -24.53 25.07 17.60
CA LYS A 290 -25.61 24.41 16.84
C LYS A 290 -25.55 24.72 15.36
N GLN A 291 -25.26 25.97 14.98
CA GLN A 291 -25.13 26.39 13.58
C GLN A 291 -23.97 25.66 12.86
N LYS A 292 -22.82 25.57 13.52
CA LYS A 292 -21.60 24.97 12.92
C LYS A 292 -21.60 23.44 12.95
N THR A 293 -22.18 22.81 13.98
CA THR A 293 -22.12 21.36 14.18
C THR A 293 -23.42 20.62 13.85
N GLY A 294 -24.53 21.35 13.67
CA GLY A 294 -25.85 20.79 13.46
C GLY A 294 -26.51 20.22 14.75
N MET A 295 -25.79 20.17 15.89
CA MET A 295 -26.29 19.57 17.14
C MET A 295 -26.27 20.55 18.32
N LYS A 296 -27.08 20.31 19.34
CA LYS A 296 -27.01 21.09 20.56
C LYS A 296 -25.74 20.76 21.34
N PHE A 297 -25.18 21.73 22.04
CA PHE A 297 -24.00 21.54 22.88
C PHE A 297 -24.20 20.43 23.95
N SER A 298 -25.40 20.38 24.58
CA SER A 298 -25.76 19.32 25.54
C SER A 298 -25.64 17.90 24.95
N ASP A 299 -26.10 17.74 23.70
CA ASP A 299 -26.12 16.45 23.04
C ASP A 299 -24.69 16.02 22.66
N TYR A 300 -23.86 16.98 22.26
CA TYR A 300 -22.45 16.79 22.03
C TYR A 300 -21.70 16.34 23.31
N VAL A 301 -21.88 17.06 24.41
CA VAL A 301 -21.27 16.68 25.69
C VAL A 301 -21.71 15.29 26.14
N MET A 302 -23.02 15.00 26.05
CA MET A 302 -23.57 13.67 26.37
C MET A 302 -22.90 12.59 25.48
N LYS A 303 -22.79 12.81 24.18
CA LYS A 303 -22.17 11.86 23.24
C LYS A 303 -20.72 11.57 23.61
N ILE A 304 -19.91 12.60 23.88
CA ILE A 304 -18.51 12.43 24.31
C ILE A 304 -18.42 11.66 25.64
N LYS A 305 -19.25 12.02 26.63
CA LYS A 305 -19.29 11.30 27.91
C LYS A 305 -19.66 9.83 27.73
N MET A 306 -20.59 9.48 26.86
CA MET A 306 -20.99 8.10 26.62
C MET A 306 -19.90 7.32 25.89
N GLU A 307 -19.19 7.94 24.94
CA GLU A 307 -18.03 7.30 24.32
C GLU A 307 -16.86 7.10 25.30
N HIS A 308 -16.66 8.03 26.23
CA HIS A 308 -15.69 7.85 27.29
C HIS A 308 -16.12 6.75 28.29
N ALA A 309 -17.40 6.67 28.63
CA ALA A 309 -17.95 5.57 29.42
C ALA A 309 -17.69 4.20 28.82
N LYS A 310 -17.82 4.05 27.49
CA LYS A 310 -17.44 2.81 26.80
C LYS A 310 -15.97 2.44 27.03
N LYS A 311 -15.05 3.42 26.99
CA LYS A 311 -13.62 3.17 27.27
C LYS A 311 -13.39 2.72 28.71
N LEU A 312 -14.04 3.38 29.68
CA LEU A 312 -13.95 3.02 31.09
C LEU A 312 -14.55 1.63 31.37
N LEU A 313 -15.65 1.27 30.72
CA LEU A 313 -16.23 -0.08 30.78
C LEU A 313 -15.31 -1.14 30.17
N ASN A 314 -14.64 -0.81 29.05
CA ASN A 314 -13.69 -1.68 28.36
C ASN A 314 -12.43 -1.96 29.18
N SER A 315 -11.96 -1.01 30.00
CA SER A 315 -10.81 -1.20 30.88
C SER A 315 -11.09 -2.25 31.98
N GLY A 316 -12.35 -2.42 32.36
CA GLY A 316 -12.77 -3.34 33.41
C GLY A 316 -12.44 -2.88 34.83
N CYS A 317 -11.77 -1.73 35.00
CA CYS A 317 -11.24 -1.26 36.28
C CYS A 317 -12.30 -0.58 37.18
N TYR A 318 -13.40 -0.10 36.58
CA TYR A 318 -14.37 0.75 37.29
C TYR A 318 -15.75 0.09 37.38
N LYS A 319 -16.43 0.24 38.49
CA LYS A 319 -17.84 -0.12 38.64
C LYS A 319 -18.75 0.97 38.02
N ASN A 320 -20.02 0.65 37.77
CA ASN A 320 -20.92 1.56 37.08
C ASN A 320 -21.15 2.88 37.84
N TYR A 321 -21.20 2.82 39.18
CA TYR A 321 -21.35 4.02 39.99
C TYR A 321 -20.09 4.90 39.95
N GLU A 322 -18.90 4.31 39.94
CA GLU A 322 -17.64 5.05 39.83
C GLU A 322 -17.51 5.74 38.45
N ILE A 323 -17.99 5.09 37.37
CA ILE A 323 -18.05 5.70 36.05
C ILE A 323 -19.04 6.86 36.04
N SER A 324 -20.22 6.69 36.67
CA SER A 324 -21.21 7.74 36.79
C SER A 324 -20.65 8.97 37.52
N GLU A 325 -19.94 8.75 38.62
CA GLU A 325 -19.30 9.81 39.40
C GLU A 325 -18.18 10.51 38.63
N LYS A 326 -17.28 9.74 38.00
CA LYS A 326 -16.22 10.28 37.12
C LYS A 326 -16.77 11.17 36.01
N LEU A 327 -17.90 10.79 35.44
CA LEU A 327 -18.54 11.55 34.37
C LEU A 327 -19.48 12.68 34.92
N CYS A 328 -19.44 12.92 36.23
CA CYS A 328 -20.25 13.95 36.91
C CYS A 328 -21.77 13.81 36.69
N TYR A 329 -22.27 12.57 36.67
CA TYR A 329 -23.71 12.31 36.77
C TYR A 329 -24.11 12.21 38.24
N SER A 330 -25.12 12.98 38.65
CA SER A 330 -25.60 13.02 40.04
C SER A 330 -26.27 11.72 40.50
N ASN A 331 -26.73 10.90 39.55
CA ASN A 331 -27.43 9.65 39.86
C ASN A 331 -26.93 8.54 38.89
N PRO A 332 -26.41 7.41 39.44
CA PRO A 332 -25.99 6.25 38.65
C PRO A 332 -27.11 5.64 37.82
N ASP A 333 -28.36 5.65 38.26
CA ASP A 333 -29.48 5.13 37.49
C ASP A 333 -29.78 5.99 36.27
N TYR A 334 -29.65 7.30 36.42
CA TYR A 334 -29.74 8.23 35.28
C TYR A 334 -28.65 7.99 34.27
N PHE A 335 -27.41 7.81 34.71
CA PHE A 335 -26.31 7.41 33.84
C PHE A 335 -26.61 6.12 33.10
N CYS A 336 -27.08 5.07 33.80
CA CYS A 336 -27.40 3.78 33.16
C CYS A 336 -28.49 3.92 32.11
N ARG A 337 -29.51 4.76 32.33
CA ARG A 337 -30.58 5.04 31.38
C ARG A 337 -30.04 5.74 30.13
N ILE A 338 -29.28 6.82 30.30
CA ILE A 338 -28.68 7.56 29.16
C ILE A 338 -27.70 6.66 28.37
N PHE A 339 -26.91 5.86 29.07
CA PHE A 339 -26.00 4.89 28.38
C PHE A 339 -26.76 3.87 27.56
N LYS A 340 -27.89 3.35 28.07
CA LYS A 340 -28.76 2.42 27.33
C LYS A 340 -29.45 3.12 26.16
N GLU A 341 -29.93 4.33 26.30
CA GLU A 341 -30.49 5.12 25.19
C GLU A 341 -29.47 5.36 24.09
N TYR A 342 -28.22 5.64 24.46
CA TYR A 342 -27.13 5.90 23.50
C TYR A 342 -26.58 4.65 22.82
N THR A 343 -26.45 3.52 23.56
CA THR A 343 -25.77 2.31 23.07
C THR A 343 -26.70 1.18 22.70
N GLY A 344 -27.99 1.28 23.07
CA GLY A 344 -28.97 0.18 22.98
C GLY A 344 -28.86 -0.89 24.09
N LYS A 345 -27.83 -0.78 24.98
CA LYS A 345 -27.52 -1.81 26.00
C LYS A 345 -27.25 -1.17 27.34
N THR A 346 -27.58 -1.88 28.44
CA THR A 346 -27.16 -1.44 29.75
C THR A 346 -25.63 -1.51 29.91
N PRO A 347 -25.01 -0.71 30.81
CA PRO A 347 -23.55 -0.83 31.07
C PRO A 347 -23.12 -2.24 31.48
N LEU A 348 -23.99 -3.00 32.18
CA LEU A 348 -23.74 -4.37 32.58
C LEU A 348 -23.71 -5.32 31.39
N ASP A 349 -24.68 -5.24 30.50
CA ASP A 349 -24.77 -6.07 29.29
C ASP A 349 -23.62 -5.74 28.31
N TYR A 350 -23.30 -4.47 28.18
CA TYR A 350 -22.17 -4.01 27.37
C TYR A 350 -20.84 -4.62 27.88
N ARG A 351 -20.63 -4.64 29.19
CA ARG A 351 -19.46 -5.25 29.83
C ARG A 351 -19.40 -6.77 29.63
N ARG A 352 -20.53 -7.47 29.70
CA ARG A 352 -20.62 -8.93 29.46
C ARG A 352 -20.23 -9.26 28.03
N GLU A 353 -20.72 -8.49 27.06
CA GLU A 353 -20.40 -8.71 25.65
C GLU A 353 -18.90 -8.53 25.36
N ILE A 354 -18.26 -7.51 25.94
CA ILE A 354 -16.81 -7.30 25.78
C ILE A 354 -16.00 -8.47 26.33
N LYS A 355 -16.37 -8.96 27.55
CA LYS A 355 -15.72 -10.13 28.12
C LYS A 355 -15.82 -11.35 27.20
N ASN A 356 -16.98 -11.59 26.63
CA ASN A 356 -17.21 -12.72 25.71
C ASN A 356 -16.44 -12.58 24.40
N ARG A 357 -16.17 -11.34 23.91
CA ARG A 357 -15.36 -11.09 22.73
C ARG A 357 -13.84 -11.25 22.96
N ARG A 358 -13.36 -11.13 24.19
CA ARG A 358 -11.95 -11.33 24.56
C ARG A 358 -11.59 -12.79 24.80
N VAL A 359 -12.57 -13.66 24.95
CA VAL A 359 -12.40 -15.11 25.21
C VAL A 359 -12.46 -15.92 23.91
N LYS A 360 -12.93 -15.32 22.81
CA LYS A 360 -12.86 -15.89 21.45
C LYS A 360 -11.63 -15.33 20.71
#